data_54f92773432779e0694624f63e36b942
#
_entry.id   54f92773432779e0694624f63e36b942
#
_cell.length_a   1.000
_cell.length_b   1.000
_cell.length_c   1.000
_cell.angle_alpha   90.00
_cell.angle_beta   90.00
_cell.angle_gamma   90.00
#
_symmetry.space_group_name_H-M   'P 1'
#
loop_
_entity.id
_entity.type
_entity.pdbx_description
1 polymer ?
#
loop_
_entity_poly.entity_id
_entity_poly.type
_entity_poly.pdbx_seq_one_letter_code
_entity_poly.pdbx_strand_id
1 'polypeptide(L)'
;MVESESSSASIEIVVEGRKREVAEFAVRRSLPSIHRRSVGPFVFIDHFGPMAFPPGKTMDVLPHPHIGLSTVTYLFEGEIIHRDSIGSLQPIRPGDLNWMTAGRGIAHSERSTDEQHIKGGRSHGLQIWVGLPTAKEEVAPTFAHHPNATLPTLRHGDADLKVIAGEAYGVSSPAIVSSPIFYVDARLEKGSLELPNDHEERAAYVVEGSITVDGRTFDAGNLIVFRSGKQGILRGSANAHVMLIGGERLDGPRYMWWNFVSSRKERLEQAKREWKEGLFAKVVGDEREFVPLPDH
;
A
#
# COMPACT_ATOMS: atom_id res chain seq x y z
N MET A 1 -35.70 4.50 -15.45
CA MET A 1 -36.04 3.73 -14.21
C MET A 1 -34.72 3.49 -13.52
N VAL A 2 -34.50 4.16 -12.39
CA VAL A 2 -33.33 3.90 -11.54
C VAL A 2 -33.66 2.62 -10.78
N GLU A 3 -32.98 1.53 -11.08
CA GLU A 3 -33.07 0.33 -10.28
C GLU A 3 -32.59 0.70 -8.86
N SER A 4 -33.49 0.55 -7.90
CA SER A 4 -33.15 0.66 -6.49
C SER A 4 -32.15 -0.46 -6.18
N GLU A 5 -30.87 -0.12 -5.99
CA GLU A 5 -29.87 -1.06 -5.50
C GLU A 5 -30.43 -1.69 -4.21
N SER A 6 -30.54 -2.99 -4.23
CA SER A 6 -31.05 -3.80 -3.12
C SER A 6 -30.29 -3.44 -1.83
N SER A 7 -31.01 -3.11 -0.76
CA SER A 7 -30.44 -2.79 0.57
C SER A 7 -29.66 -3.96 1.19
N SER A 8 -29.55 -5.09 0.50
CA SER A 8 -28.84 -6.31 0.90
C SER A 8 -27.40 -6.41 0.37
N ALA A 9 -27.01 -5.60 -0.64
CA ALA A 9 -25.68 -5.68 -1.24
C ALA A 9 -24.58 -5.33 -0.25
N SER A 10 -23.50 -6.15 -0.23
CA SER A 10 -22.35 -5.92 0.64
C SER A 10 -21.38 -4.86 0.08
N ILE A 11 -21.40 -4.63 -1.23
CA ILE A 11 -20.53 -3.66 -1.92
C ILE A 11 -21.04 -2.23 -1.69
N GLU A 12 -20.14 -1.34 -1.24
CA GLU A 12 -20.41 0.10 -1.17
C GLU A 12 -20.03 0.76 -2.49
N ILE A 13 -18.79 0.54 -2.95
CA ILE A 13 -18.26 1.12 -4.18
C ILE A 13 -17.15 0.23 -4.76
N VAL A 14 -16.99 0.29 -6.06
CA VAL A 14 -15.84 -0.30 -6.77
C VAL A 14 -14.99 0.83 -7.34
N VAL A 15 -13.71 0.79 -7.05
CA VAL A 15 -12.72 1.72 -7.61
C VAL A 15 -11.86 0.96 -8.60
N GLU A 16 -12.01 1.28 -9.86
CA GLU A 16 -11.12 0.81 -10.92
C GLU A 16 -9.80 1.59 -10.87
N GLY A 17 -8.69 0.87 -10.74
CA GLY A 17 -7.37 1.48 -10.66
C GLY A 17 -7.00 2.20 -11.97
N ARG A 18 -6.51 3.45 -11.84
CA ARG A 18 -6.14 4.29 -12.98
C ARG A 18 -4.63 4.21 -13.24
N LYS A 19 -4.25 4.07 -14.52
CA LYS A 19 -2.85 4.15 -14.92
C LYS A 19 -2.25 5.51 -14.56
N ARG A 20 -1.09 5.49 -13.93
CA ARG A 20 -0.25 6.64 -13.59
C ARG A 20 1.19 6.33 -13.95
N GLU A 21 1.98 7.37 -14.17
CA GLU A 21 3.42 7.25 -14.32
C GLU A 21 4.08 7.71 -13.03
N VAL A 22 5.03 6.91 -12.56
CA VAL A 22 5.88 7.20 -11.41
C VAL A 22 7.31 6.97 -11.88
N ALA A 23 8.17 7.99 -11.79
CA ALA A 23 9.49 7.97 -12.43
C ALA A 23 9.37 7.54 -13.91
N GLU A 24 10.00 6.43 -14.31
CA GLU A 24 9.99 5.93 -15.69
C GLU A 24 9.09 4.70 -15.90
N PHE A 25 8.21 4.37 -14.96
CA PHE A 25 7.35 3.18 -15.04
C PHE A 25 5.88 3.50 -14.72
N ALA A 26 5.00 2.64 -15.22
CA ALA A 26 3.57 2.77 -15.02
C ALA A 26 3.10 1.99 -13.77
N VAL A 27 2.22 2.62 -13.00
CA VAL A 27 1.50 2.00 -11.89
C VAL A 27 0.00 2.08 -12.11
N ARG A 28 -0.75 1.26 -11.40
CA ARG A 28 -2.21 1.34 -11.32
C ARG A 28 -2.59 1.86 -9.95
N ARG A 29 -3.05 3.11 -9.88
CA ARG A 29 -3.46 3.78 -8.65
C ARG A 29 -4.93 3.59 -8.36
N SER A 30 -5.26 2.99 -7.21
CA SER A 30 -6.63 2.81 -6.74
C SER A 30 -7.04 3.83 -5.70
N LEU A 31 -6.13 4.21 -4.79
CA LEU A 31 -6.33 5.28 -3.80
C LEU A 31 -5.21 6.32 -3.92
N PRO A 32 -5.52 7.62 -3.71
CA PRO A 32 -6.86 8.19 -3.60
C PRO A 32 -7.58 8.23 -4.96
N SER A 33 -8.91 8.08 -4.92
CA SER A 33 -9.76 8.33 -6.08
C SER A 33 -10.76 9.46 -5.80
N ILE A 34 -11.42 9.97 -6.86
CA ILE A 34 -12.47 11.00 -6.71
C ILE A 34 -13.70 10.46 -5.97
N HIS A 35 -13.89 9.15 -5.98
CA HIS A 35 -15.04 8.49 -5.37
C HIS A 35 -14.73 7.94 -3.97
N ARG A 36 -13.45 7.64 -3.68
CA ARG A 36 -13.01 7.13 -2.39
C ARG A 36 -11.61 7.63 -2.08
N ARG A 37 -11.45 8.33 -0.96
CA ARG A 37 -10.16 8.90 -0.56
C ARG A 37 -9.28 7.91 0.20
N SER A 38 -9.90 7.04 1.00
CA SER A 38 -9.22 6.08 1.86
C SER A 38 -10.11 4.87 2.15
N VAL A 39 -9.50 3.80 2.68
CA VAL A 39 -10.17 2.67 3.33
C VAL A 39 -9.54 2.51 4.72
N GLY A 40 -10.25 2.88 5.77
CA GLY A 40 -9.64 3.07 7.08
C GLY A 40 -8.47 4.05 6.97
N PRO A 41 -7.31 3.73 7.53
CA PRO A 41 -6.11 4.57 7.40
C PRO A 41 -5.34 4.39 6.09
N PHE A 42 -5.73 3.47 5.20
CA PHE A 42 -5.10 3.27 3.90
C PHE A 42 -5.49 4.41 2.95
N VAL A 43 -4.56 5.35 2.70
CA VAL A 43 -4.80 6.58 1.94
C VAL A 43 -4.25 6.54 0.51
N PHE A 44 -3.41 5.52 0.21
CA PHE A 44 -2.76 5.40 -1.09
C PHE A 44 -2.48 3.94 -1.43
N ILE A 45 -2.77 3.54 -2.69
CA ILE A 45 -2.46 2.21 -3.22
C ILE A 45 -2.01 2.36 -4.65
N ASP A 46 -0.76 2.02 -4.92
CA ASP A 46 -0.19 1.83 -6.24
C ASP A 46 0.20 0.37 -6.44
N HIS A 47 -0.30 -0.23 -7.51
CA HIS A 47 0.07 -1.56 -7.99
C HIS A 47 1.00 -1.39 -9.19
N PHE A 48 2.25 -1.82 -9.06
CA PHE A 48 3.24 -1.83 -10.12
C PHE A 48 3.50 -3.25 -10.62
N GLY A 49 3.69 -3.36 -11.93
CA GLY A 49 3.91 -4.67 -12.57
C GLY A 49 2.63 -5.52 -12.74
N PRO A 50 2.78 -6.83 -13.08
CA PRO A 50 4.06 -7.45 -13.43
C PRO A 50 4.71 -6.77 -14.62
N MET A 51 5.98 -6.39 -14.50
CA MET A 51 6.75 -5.77 -15.55
C MET A 51 8.13 -6.40 -15.67
N ALA A 52 8.68 -6.41 -16.87
CA ALA A 52 10.06 -6.78 -17.15
C ALA A 52 10.79 -5.57 -17.73
N PHE A 53 12.03 -5.36 -17.34
CA PHE A 53 12.89 -4.32 -17.90
C PHE A 53 14.21 -4.91 -18.39
N PRO A 54 14.72 -4.43 -19.55
CA PRO A 54 15.94 -4.93 -20.12
C PRO A 54 17.17 -4.41 -19.36
N PRO A 55 18.37 -4.95 -19.63
CA PRO A 55 19.63 -4.42 -19.12
C PRO A 55 19.75 -2.90 -19.35
N GLY A 56 20.26 -2.17 -18.36
CA GLY A 56 20.38 -0.72 -18.37
C GLY A 56 19.10 0.07 -18.10
N LYS A 57 17.97 -0.62 -17.92
CA LYS A 57 16.73 -0.02 -17.43
C LYS A 57 16.44 -0.52 -16.01
N THR A 58 15.82 0.33 -15.20
CA THR A 58 15.57 0.03 -13.78
C THR A 58 14.26 0.62 -13.32
N MET A 59 13.82 0.19 -12.16
CA MET A 59 12.66 0.73 -11.46
C MET A 59 13.14 1.56 -10.27
N ASP A 60 13.97 2.57 -10.55
CA ASP A 60 14.54 3.41 -9.51
C ASP A 60 13.58 4.54 -9.14
N VAL A 61 13.33 4.69 -7.84
CA VAL A 61 12.71 5.87 -7.27
C VAL A 61 13.76 6.63 -6.47
N LEU A 62 14.12 7.81 -6.98
CA LEU A 62 15.13 8.69 -6.39
C LEU A 62 14.73 9.14 -4.98
N PRO A 63 15.68 9.60 -4.16
CA PRO A 63 15.40 10.18 -2.85
C PRO A 63 14.25 11.18 -2.87
N HIS A 64 13.24 10.93 -2.05
CA HIS A 64 12.03 11.72 -1.91
C HIS A 64 11.51 11.68 -0.47
N PRO A 65 10.79 12.72 -0.01
CA PRO A 65 10.38 12.86 1.39
C PRO A 65 8.97 12.35 1.64
N HIS A 66 8.68 12.00 2.89
CA HIS A 66 7.34 11.75 3.40
C HIS A 66 7.13 12.39 4.77
N ILE A 67 5.88 12.78 5.10
CA ILE A 67 5.41 13.16 6.45
C ILE A 67 4.02 12.57 6.70
N GLY A 68 3.68 12.33 7.98
CA GLY A 68 2.32 12.06 8.46
C GLY A 68 1.72 10.73 8.02
N LEU A 69 2.53 9.83 7.50
CA LEU A 69 2.12 8.51 7.00
C LEU A 69 3.17 7.43 7.31
N SER A 70 2.80 6.18 7.10
CA SER A 70 3.75 5.09 6.90
C SER A 70 3.70 4.63 5.45
N THR A 71 4.86 4.38 4.82
CA THR A 71 4.95 3.67 3.54
C THR A 71 5.09 2.18 3.79
N VAL A 72 4.40 1.39 2.99
CA VAL A 72 4.38 -0.07 3.08
C VAL A 72 4.68 -0.64 1.71
N THR A 73 5.85 -1.25 1.56
CA THR A 73 6.27 -1.92 0.33
C THR A 73 6.13 -3.43 0.51
N TYR A 74 5.41 -4.07 -0.40
CA TYR A 74 5.20 -5.51 -0.42
C TYR A 74 5.36 -6.05 -1.83
N LEU A 75 6.33 -6.95 -2.04
CA LEU A 75 6.66 -7.49 -3.35
C LEU A 75 6.04 -8.87 -3.57
N PHE A 76 5.59 -9.10 -4.81
CA PHE A 76 5.21 -10.41 -5.34
C PHE A 76 6.34 -11.00 -6.20
N GLU A 77 7.14 -10.13 -6.88
CA GLU A 77 8.27 -10.52 -7.73
C GLU A 77 9.32 -9.41 -7.74
N GLY A 78 10.58 -9.80 -7.86
CA GLY A 78 11.73 -8.88 -7.96
C GLY A 78 12.38 -8.59 -6.61
N GLU A 79 13.25 -7.59 -6.61
CA GLU A 79 13.95 -7.11 -5.43
C GLU A 79 14.12 -5.59 -5.52
N ILE A 80 13.97 -4.89 -4.39
CA ILE A 80 14.18 -3.45 -4.28
C ILE A 80 15.11 -3.18 -3.10
N ILE A 81 16.04 -2.25 -3.26
CA ILE A 81 16.92 -1.77 -2.18
C ILE A 81 16.33 -0.47 -1.62
N HIS A 82 15.81 -0.54 -0.41
CA HIS A 82 15.42 0.63 0.36
C HIS A 82 16.62 1.27 1.05
N ARG A 83 16.74 2.58 0.96
CA ARG A 83 17.64 3.42 1.79
C ARG A 83 16.86 4.58 2.35
N ASP A 84 17.19 5.04 3.57
CA ASP A 84 16.53 6.19 4.16
C ASP A 84 17.47 7.13 4.92
N SER A 85 16.92 8.25 5.34
CA SER A 85 17.64 9.31 6.04
C SER A 85 17.92 9.02 7.52
N ILE A 86 17.39 7.93 8.08
CA ILE A 86 17.74 7.45 9.42
C ILE A 86 18.80 6.34 9.39
N GLY A 87 19.32 6.01 8.18
CA GLY A 87 20.44 5.09 7.99
C GLY A 87 20.05 3.64 7.69
N SER A 88 18.79 3.36 7.40
CA SER A 88 18.38 2.02 6.98
C SER A 88 18.92 1.73 5.57
N LEU A 89 19.39 0.50 5.38
CA LEU A 89 19.75 -0.09 4.09
C LEU A 89 19.19 -1.51 4.07
N GLN A 90 18.12 -1.73 3.32
CA GLN A 90 17.39 -2.98 3.37
C GLN A 90 16.92 -3.47 2.01
N PRO A 91 17.42 -4.62 1.52
CA PRO A 91 16.78 -5.33 0.42
C PRO A 91 15.40 -5.83 0.86
N ILE A 92 14.40 -5.68 -0.03
CA ILE A 92 13.09 -6.29 0.12
C ILE A 92 12.88 -7.30 -1.00
N ARG A 93 12.41 -8.49 -0.66
CA ARG A 93 12.16 -9.63 -1.54
C ARG A 93 10.69 -10.06 -1.50
N PRO A 94 10.26 -10.92 -2.44
CA PRO A 94 8.87 -11.37 -2.49
C PRO A 94 8.38 -11.96 -1.16
N GLY A 95 7.26 -11.41 -0.69
CA GLY A 95 6.63 -11.79 0.57
C GLY A 95 7.21 -11.13 1.82
N ASP A 96 8.33 -10.38 1.73
CA ASP A 96 8.81 -9.55 2.82
C ASP A 96 7.94 -8.29 2.96
N LEU A 97 7.93 -7.71 4.16
CA LEU A 97 7.28 -6.44 4.46
C LEU A 97 8.33 -5.42 4.88
N ASN A 98 8.42 -4.29 4.18
CA ASN A 98 9.05 -3.08 4.66
C ASN A 98 7.98 -2.09 5.15
N TRP A 99 8.15 -1.61 6.37
CA TRP A 99 7.26 -0.64 7.01
C TRP A 99 8.07 0.57 7.48
N MET A 100 7.98 1.67 6.75
CA MET A 100 8.64 2.92 7.10
C MET A 100 7.61 3.91 7.64
N THR A 101 7.70 4.29 8.90
CA THR A 101 6.87 5.35 9.49
C THR A 101 7.58 6.69 9.34
N ALA A 102 7.00 7.59 8.55
CA ALA A 102 7.59 8.89 8.27
C ALA A 102 7.48 9.86 9.45
N GLY A 103 6.34 9.83 10.16
CA GLY A 103 6.11 10.75 11.28
C GLY A 103 6.33 12.20 10.88
N ARG A 104 7.19 12.92 11.64
CA ARG A 104 7.52 14.32 11.37
C ARG A 104 8.31 14.54 10.08
N GLY A 105 8.91 13.51 9.51
CA GLY A 105 9.62 13.59 8.23
C GLY A 105 10.75 12.58 8.09
N ILE A 106 10.80 11.93 6.93
CA ILE A 106 11.86 11.03 6.48
C ILE A 106 12.02 11.19 4.97
N ALA A 107 13.24 11.05 4.47
CA ALA A 107 13.50 10.86 3.05
C ALA A 107 13.98 9.43 2.81
N HIS A 108 13.56 8.84 1.70
CA HIS A 108 14.01 7.51 1.30
C HIS A 108 14.15 7.38 -0.21
N SER A 109 14.85 6.34 -0.65
CA SER A 109 14.93 5.90 -2.04
C SER A 109 14.65 4.41 -2.15
N GLU A 110 14.17 4.00 -3.32
CA GLU A 110 13.91 2.61 -3.68
C GLU A 110 14.63 2.33 -4.99
N ARG A 111 15.72 1.56 -4.94
CA ARG A 111 16.59 1.31 -6.08
C ARG A 111 16.56 -0.16 -6.49
N SER A 112 16.71 -0.39 -7.78
CA SER A 112 17.04 -1.71 -8.29
C SER A 112 18.43 -2.15 -7.84
N THR A 113 18.68 -3.46 -7.80
CA THR A 113 20.00 -4.00 -7.48
C THR A 113 20.99 -3.80 -8.64
N ASP A 114 22.30 -3.84 -8.37
CA ASP A 114 23.35 -3.79 -9.41
C ASP A 114 23.16 -4.94 -10.43
N GLU A 115 22.71 -6.11 -9.97
CA GLU A 115 22.43 -7.24 -10.86
C GLU A 115 21.29 -6.93 -11.82
N GLN A 116 20.22 -6.28 -11.35
CA GLN A 116 19.09 -5.85 -12.18
C GLN A 116 19.50 -4.75 -13.17
N HIS A 117 20.41 -3.85 -12.79
CA HIS A 117 20.99 -2.87 -13.71
C HIS A 117 21.76 -3.54 -14.85
N ILE A 118 22.53 -4.59 -14.54
CA ILE A 118 23.37 -5.29 -15.52
C ILE A 118 22.58 -6.24 -16.41
N LYS A 119 21.66 -7.03 -15.81
CA LYS A 119 20.99 -8.14 -16.50
C LYS A 119 19.55 -7.82 -16.91
N GLY A 120 19.00 -6.71 -16.45
CA GLY A 120 17.57 -6.47 -16.45
C GLY A 120 16.89 -7.21 -15.32
N GLY A 121 15.57 -7.07 -15.20
CA GLY A 121 14.85 -7.64 -14.09
C GLY A 121 13.34 -7.72 -14.30
N ARG A 122 12.69 -8.20 -13.28
CA ARG A 122 11.23 -8.19 -13.18
C ARG A 122 10.83 -7.55 -11.87
N SER A 123 9.67 -6.90 -11.85
CA SER A 123 9.11 -6.33 -10.63
C SER A 123 7.60 -6.42 -10.63
N HIS A 124 7.04 -6.76 -9.48
CA HIS A 124 5.61 -6.81 -9.23
C HIS A 124 5.35 -6.62 -7.74
N GLY A 125 4.50 -5.67 -7.38
CA GLY A 125 4.21 -5.41 -5.98
C GLY A 125 3.21 -4.29 -5.75
N LEU A 126 3.03 -3.97 -4.48
CA LEU A 126 2.19 -2.88 -4.01
C LEU A 126 3.02 -1.89 -3.19
N GLN A 127 2.81 -0.61 -3.47
CA GLN A 127 3.20 0.50 -2.62
C GLN A 127 1.94 1.08 -1.98
N ILE A 128 1.88 1.02 -0.66
CA ILE A 128 0.72 1.47 0.11
C ILE A 128 1.16 2.56 1.08
N TRP A 129 0.30 3.56 1.31
CA TRP A 129 0.49 4.49 2.41
C TRP A 129 -0.64 4.35 3.42
N VAL A 130 -0.24 4.31 4.68
CA VAL A 130 -1.13 4.26 5.84
C VAL A 130 -1.00 5.60 6.57
N GLY A 131 -2.05 6.40 6.58
CA GLY A 131 -2.09 7.68 7.28
C GLY A 131 -1.97 7.48 8.78
N LEU A 132 -1.20 8.32 9.45
CA LEU A 132 -1.05 8.25 10.89
C LEU A 132 -2.24 8.92 11.61
N PRO A 133 -2.64 8.42 12.79
CA PRO A 133 -3.52 9.17 13.69
C PRO A 133 -2.93 10.54 14.02
N THR A 134 -3.75 11.56 14.24
CA THR A 134 -3.31 12.94 14.51
C THR A 134 -2.25 13.00 15.62
N ALA A 135 -2.43 12.24 16.69
CA ALA A 135 -1.48 12.18 17.81
C ALA A 135 -0.11 11.58 17.44
N LYS A 136 0.00 10.91 16.28
CA LYS A 136 1.23 10.25 15.81
C LYS A 136 1.81 10.85 14.54
N GLU A 137 1.21 11.90 13.96
CA GLU A 137 1.72 12.53 12.73
C GLU A 137 3.14 13.09 12.86
N GLU A 138 3.53 13.52 14.06
CA GLU A 138 4.84 14.13 14.33
C GLU A 138 5.79 13.25 15.16
N VAL A 139 5.55 11.93 15.24
CA VAL A 139 6.50 11.02 15.90
C VAL A 139 7.84 10.98 15.19
N ALA A 140 8.88 10.51 15.86
CA ALA A 140 10.16 10.25 15.20
C ALA A 140 9.98 9.21 14.08
N PRO A 141 10.67 9.38 12.94
CA PRO A 141 10.62 8.38 11.88
C PRO A 141 11.24 7.06 12.34
N THR A 142 10.68 5.94 11.83
CA THR A 142 11.18 4.60 12.10
C THR A 142 11.11 3.74 10.86
N PHE A 143 11.93 2.69 10.81
CA PHE A 143 11.91 1.68 9.77
C PHE A 143 11.91 0.28 10.40
N ALA A 144 11.10 -0.62 9.87
CA ALA A 144 11.07 -2.02 10.25
C ALA A 144 10.99 -2.92 9.01
N HIS A 145 11.79 -3.97 8.99
CA HIS A 145 11.74 -5.03 8.00
C HIS A 145 11.26 -6.32 8.65
N HIS A 146 10.30 -6.97 8.01
CA HIS A 146 9.79 -8.28 8.42
C HIS A 146 10.01 -9.27 7.28
N PRO A 147 10.98 -10.18 7.42
CA PRO A 147 11.19 -11.26 6.45
C PRO A 147 9.94 -12.10 6.27
N ASN A 148 9.70 -12.57 5.05
CA ASN A 148 8.57 -13.42 4.69
C ASN A 148 8.29 -14.55 5.69
N ALA A 149 9.33 -15.21 6.19
CA ALA A 149 9.23 -16.31 7.13
C ALA A 149 8.70 -15.89 8.53
N THR A 150 8.72 -14.60 8.86
CA THR A 150 8.24 -14.08 10.16
C THR A 150 6.77 -13.66 10.12
N LEU A 151 6.21 -13.51 8.93
CA LEU A 151 4.82 -13.14 8.74
C LEU A 151 3.93 -14.39 8.86
N PRO A 152 2.91 -14.36 9.71
CA PRO A 152 2.10 -15.52 9.97
C PRO A 152 1.25 -15.91 8.76
N THR A 153 1.24 -17.20 8.45
CA THR A 153 0.43 -17.82 7.41
C THR A 153 -0.57 -18.78 8.01
N LEU A 154 -1.75 -18.85 7.40
CA LEU A 154 -2.78 -19.79 7.80
C LEU A 154 -3.61 -20.20 6.60
N ARG A 155 -4.26 -21.37 6.70
CA ARG A 155 -5.33 -21.75 5.78
C ARG A 155 -6.68 -21.46 6.42
N HIS A 156 -7.54 -20.75 5.70
CA HIS A 156 -8.89 -20.43 6.14
C HIS A 156 -9.89 -20.80 5.04
N GLY A 157 -10.62 -21.89 5.26
CA GLY A 157 -11.44 -22.50 4.20
C GLY A 157 -10.59 -22.94 3.02
N ASP A 158 -10.91 -22.42 1.83
CA ASP A 158 -10.20 -22.71 0.58
C ASP A 158 -9.12 -21.66 0.23
N ALA A 159 -8.81 -20.76 1.14
CA ALA A 159 -7.84 -19.70 0.93
C ALA A 159 -6.55 -19.92 1.76
N ASP A 160 -5.40 -19.68 1.13
CA ASP A 160 -4.13 -19.53 1.82
C ASP A 160 -3.91 -18.05 2.11
N LEU A 161 -3.71 -17.73 3.39
CA LEU A 161 -3.63 -16.36 3.88
C LEU A 161 -2.27 -16.08 4.51
N LYS A 162 -1.78 -14.85 4.34
CA LYS A 162 -0.67 -14.29 5.11
C LYS A 162 -1.11 -12.97 5.72
N VAL A 163 -1.05 -12.86 7.05
CA VAL A 163 -1.35 -11.60 7.76
C VAL A 163 -0.11 -10.74 7.78
N ILE A 164 -0.09 -9.72 6.91
CA ILE A 164 1.08 -8.86 6.67
C ILE A 164 1.19 -7.80 7.78
N ALA A 165 0.08 -7.17 8.16
CA ALA A 165 0.06 -6.19 9.24
C ALA A 165 -1.29 -6.19 9.98
N GLY A 166 -1.25 -5.84 11.26
CA GLY A 166 -2.42 -5.83 12.14
C GLY A 166 -2.90 -7.23 12.50
N GLU A 167 -4.21 -7.41 12.66
CA GLU A 167 -4.83 -8.65 13.09
C GLU A 167 -5.98 -9.06 12.17
N ALA A 168 -6.01 -10.32 11.78
CA ALA A 168 -7.10 -10.91 11.00
C ALA A 168 -7.19 -12.42 11.24
N TYR A 169 -8.39 -12.98 11.17
CA TYR A 169 -8.63 -14.43 11.29
C TYR A 169 -8.03 -15.05 12.56
N GLY A 170 -8.01 -14.28 13.66
CA GLY A 170 -7.46 -14.72 14.96
C GLY A 170 -5.92 -14.77 15.01
N VAL A 171 -5.23 -14.16 14.06
CA VAL A 171 -3.77 -14.14 13.97
C VAL A 171 -3.29 -12.69 13.88
N SER A 172 -2.22 -12.36 14.64
CA SER A 172 -1.61 -11.04 14.66
C SER A 172 -0.24 -11.06 13.98
N SER A 173 0.00 -10.07 13.13
CA SER A 173 1.31 -9.81 12.52
C SER A 173 2.29 -9.21 13.54
N PRO A 174 3.61 -9.47 13.44
CA PRO A 174 4.62 -8.81 14.26
C PRO A 174 4.84 -7.35 13.90
N ALA A 175 4.29 -6.85 12.79
CA ALA A 175 4.44 -5.46 12.36
C ALA A 175 3.73 -4.49 13.32
N ILE A 176 4.49 -3.50 13.83
CA ILE A 176 3.94 -2.48 14.73
C ILE A 176 3.16 -1.45 13.92
N VAL A 177 1.86 -1.40 14.16
CA VAL A 177 0.94 -0.48 13.49
C VAL A 177 0.51 0.68 14.39
N SER A 178 0.15 1.82 13.79
CA SER A 178 -0.23 3.03 14.54
C SER A 178 -1.71 3.12 14.87
N SER A 179 -2.53 2.34 14.20
CA SER A 179 -4.00 2.23 14.40
C SER A 179 -4.46 0.80 14.13
N PRO A 180 -5.61 0.37 14.66
CA PRO A 180 -6.17 -0.94 14.37
C PRO A 180 -6.43 -1.12 12.86
N ILE A 181 -5.79 -2.12 12.27
CA ILE A 181 -5.91 -2.46 10.84
C ILE A 181 -5.81 -3.97 10.64
N PHE A 182 -6.16 -4.40 9.44
CA PHE A 182 -5.66 -5.63 8.85
C PHE A 182 -5.12 -5.36 7.43
N TYR A 183 -4.05 -6.05 7.08
CA TYR A 183 -3.50 -6.14 5.74
C TYR A 183 -3.12 -7.60 5.49
N VAL A 184 -3.81 -8.26 4.55
CA VAL A 184 -3.72 -9.71 4.31
C VAL A 184 -3.50 -9.99 2.83
N ASP A 185 -2.52 -10.83 2.52
CA ASP A 185 -2.34 -11.47 1.22
C ASP A 185 -3.17 -12.75 1.22
N ALA A 186 -4.11 -12.88 0.28
CA ALA A 186 -5.03 -13.99 0.17
C ALA A 186 -4.96 -14.63 -1.23
N ARG A 187 -4.73 -15.92 -1.26
CA ARG A 187 -4.75 -16.71 -2.49
C ARG A 187 -5.88 -17.73 -2.44
N LEU A 188 -6.76 -17.62 -3.42
CA LEU A 188 -7.93 -18.49 -3.55
C LEU A 188 -7.79 -19.33 -4.83
N GLU A 189 -7.77 -20.64 -4.69
CA GLU A 189 -7.76 -21.54 -5.86
C GLU A 189 -9.16 -21.67 -6.46
N LYS A 190 -10.11 -22.09 -5.66
CA LYS A 190 -11.55 -22.13 -5.89
C LYS A 190 -12.21 -22.16 -4.52
N GLY A 191 -13.29 -21.45 -4.34
CA GLY A 191 -13.97 -21.44 -3.05
C GLY A 191 -14.34 -20.05 -2.61
N SER A 192 -14.63 -19.89 -1.34
CA SER A 192 -15.06 -18.61 -0.77
C SER A 192 -14.21 -18.21 0.43
N LEU A 193 -14.01 -16.91 0.56
CA LEU A 193 -13.36 -16.29 1.69
C LEU A 193 -14.25 -15.18 2.24
N GLU A 194 -14.54 -15.24 3.53
CA GLU A 194 -15.19 -14.14 4.22
C GLU A 194 -14.19 -13.05 4.56
N LEU A 195 -14.53 -11.81 4.24
CA LEU A 195 -13.73 -10.66 4.62
C LEU A 195 -13.80 -10.45 6.14
N PRO A 196 -12.68 -10.13 6.85
CA PRO A 196 -12.73 -9.77 8.25
C PRO A 196 -13.77 -8.68 8.50
N ASN A 197 -14.58 -8.78 9.56
CA ASN A 197 -15.69 -7.88 9.81
C ASN A 197 -15.53 -7.05 11.10
N ASP A 198 -14.33 -7.04 11.66
CA ASP A 198 -14.01 -6.40 12.94
C ASP A 198 -13.76 -4.89 12.79
N HIS A 199 -13.65 -4.38 11.56
CA HIS A 199 -13.38 -2.98 11.27
C HIS A 199 -14.48 -2.33 10.42
N GLU A 200 -14.66 -1.02 10.62
CA GLU A 200 -15.69 -0.24 9.94
C GLU A 200 -15.45 -0.13 8.43
N GLU A 201 -14.22 0.13 8.01
CA GLU A 201 -13.85 0.28 6.60
C GLU A 201 -13.00 -0.90 6.14
N ARG A 202 -13.43 -1.53 5.05
CA ARG A 202 -12.84 -2.77 4.54
C ARG A 202 -12.90 -2.82 3.03
N ALA A 203 -11.86 -3.38 2.42
CA ALA A 203 -11.82 -3.57 0.98
C ALA A 203 -11.03 -4.81 0.58
N ALA A 204 -11.30 -5.29 -0.63
CA ALA A 204 -10.52 -6.30 -1.32
C ALA A 204 -9.98 -5.72 -2.62
N TYR A 205 -8.66 -5.81 -2.83
CA TYR A 205 -7.99 -5.42 -4.07
C TYR A 205 -7.60 -6.66 -4.85
N VAL A 206 -8.08 -6.79 -6.08
CA VAL A 206 -7.75 -7.93 -6.95
C VAL A 206 -6.41 -7.67 -7.61
N VAL A 207 -5.40 -8.45 -7.24
CA VAL A 207 -4.04 -8.38 -7.79
C VAL A 207 -3.97 -9.16 -9.11
N GLU A 208 -4.51 -10.40 -9.10
CA GLU A 208 -4.46 -11.33 -10.25
C GLU A 208 -5.71 -12.20 -10.27
N GLY A 209 -6.10 -12.64 -11.46
CA GLY A 209 -7.33 -13.40 -11.65
C GLY A 209 -8.59 -12.55 -11.46
N SER A 210 -9.64 -13.17 -10.93
CA SER A 210 -10.91 -12.50 -10.67
C SER A 210 -11.61 -13.07 -9.44
N ILE A 211 -12.48 -12.25 -8.83
CA ILE A 211 -13.36 -12.66 -7.75
C ILE A 211 -14.80 -12.28 -8.06
N THR A 212 -15.74 -13.04 -7.50
CA THR A 212 -17.16 -12.73 -7.54
C THR A 212 -17.63 -12.32 -6.14
N VAL A 213 -18.32 -11.18 -6.05
CA VAL A 213 -18.96 -10.64 -4.84
C VAL A 213 -20.39 -10.23 -5.20
N ASP A 214 -21.37 -10.62 -4.42
CA ASP A 214 -22.81 -10.31 -4.67
C ASP A 214 -23.26 -10.65 -6.11
N GLY A 215 -22.74 -11.76 -6.67
CA GLY A 215 -23.05 -12.21 -8.05
C GLY A 215 -22.37 -11.41 -9.17
N ARG A 216 -21.52 -10.42 -8.85
CA ARG A 216 -20.76 -9.61 -9.81
C ARG A 216 -19.30 -10.03 -9.82
N THR A 217 -18.70 -10.15 -10.99
CA THR A 217 -17.29 -10.53 -11.17
C THR A 217 -16.41 -9.27 -11.33
N PHE A 218 -15.26 -9.29 -10.67
CA PHE A 218 -14.27 -8.21 -10.66
C PHE A 218 -12.89 -8.78 -11.00
N ASP A 219 -12.27 -8.22 -12.03
CA ASP A 219 -10.94 -8.61 -12.50
C ASP A 219 -9.82 -7.84 -11.79
N ALA A 220 -8.59 -8.24 -12.07
CA ALA A 220 -7.37 -7.59 -11.55
C ALA A 220 -7.38 -6.07 -11.76
N GLY A 221 -7.00 -5.33 -10.71
CA GLY A 221 -6.96 -3.88 -10.67
C GLY A 221 -8.21 -3.22 -10.09
N ASN A 222 -9.22 -3.99 -9.69
CA ASN A 222 -10.39 -3.46 -8.99
C ASN A 222 -10.16 -3.48 -7.47
N LEU A 223 -10.51 -2.37 -6.80
CA LEU A 223 -10.64 -2.25 -5.36
C LEU A 223 -12.13 -2.24 -5.01
N ILE A 224 -12.60 -3.28 -4.36
CA ILE A 224 -13.99 -3.45 -3.93
C ILE A 224 -14.08 -3.02 -2.48
N VAL A 225 -14.79 -1.92 -2.20
CA VAL A 225 -15.00 -1.41 -0.85
C VAL A 225 -16.35 -1.91 -0.34
N PHE A 226 -16.36 -2.42 0.88
CA PHE A 226 -17.53 -3.03 1.48
C PHE A 226 -18.26 -2.06 2.42
N ARG A 227 -19.58 -2.17 2.46
CA ARG A 227 -20.43 -1.42 3.41
C ARG A 227 -20.08 -1.82 4.84
N SER A 228 -20.04 -0.84 5.73
CA SER A 228 -19.88 -1.09 7.16
C SER A 228 -21.00 -2.00 7.66
N GLY A 229 -20.65 -2.97 8.51
CA GLY A 229 -21.58 -3.93 9.11
C GLY A 229 -22.15 -4.99 8.14
N LYS A 230 -21.77 -4.99 6.86
CA LYS A 230 -22.18 -6.05 5.91
C LYS A 230 -21.06 -7.07 5.73
N GLN A 231 -21.43 -8.36 5.74
CA GLN A 231 -20.48 -9.43 5.47
C GLN A 231 -20.12 -9.45 3.98
N GLY A 232 -18.82 -9.32 3.67
CA GLY A 232 -18.29 -9.51 2.33
C GLY A 232 -17.86 -10.97 2.14
N ILE A 233 -18.36 -11.63 1.09
CA ILE A 233 -17.96 -12.98 0.72
C ILE A 233 -17.33 -12.91 -0.67
N LEU A 234 -16.04 -13.23 -0.74
CA LEU A 234 -15.27 -13.31 -1.97
C LEU A 234 -15.33 -14.75 -2.50
N ARG A 235 -15.68 -14.94 -3.75
CA ARG A 235 -15.57 -16.24 -4.43
C ARG A 235 -14.48 -16.15 -5.48
N GLY A 236 -13.38 -16.86 -5.27
CA GLY A 236 -12.23 -16.84 -6.17
C GLY A 236 -12.50 -17.61 -7.46
N SER A 237 -12.04 -17.07 -8.60
CA SER A 237 -11.73 -17.87 -9.77
C SER A 237 -10.51 -18.76 -9.49
N ALA A 238 -10.16 -19.65 -10.41
CA ALA A 238 -8.90 -20.40 -10.30
C ALA A 238 -7.72 -19.41 -10.19
N ASN A 239 -6.89 -19.57 -9.14
CA ASN A 239 -5.71 -18.76 -8.87
C ASN A 239 -5.98 -17.26 -8.65
N ALA A 240 -7.08 -16.89 -8.00
CA ALA A 240 -7.30 -15.50 -7.61
C ALA A 240 -6.32 -15.07 -6.50
N HIS A 241 -5.64 -13.95 -6.73
CA HIS A 241 -4.76 -13.30 -5.76
C HIS A 241 -5.38 -11.97 -5.34
N VAL A 242 -5.64 -11.80 -4.06
CA VAL A 242 -6.38 -10.67 -3.52
C VAL A 242 -5.67 -10.12 -2.28
N MET A 243 -5.53 -8.81 -2.20
CA MET A 243 -5.10 -8.16 -0.97
C MET A 243 -6.31 -7.64 -0.22
N LEU A 244 -6.45 -8.02 1.04
CA LEU A 244 -7.50 -7.55 1.92
C LEU A 244 -6.94 -6.45 2.81
N ILE A 245 -7.63 -5.34 2.87
CA ILE A 245 -7.29 -4.20 3.73
C ILE A 245 -8.50 -3.74 4.51
N GLY A 246 -8.27 -3.25 5.70
CA GLY A 246 -9.31 -2.62 6.51
C GLY A 246 -8.75 -2.03 7.79
N GLY A 247 -9.57 -1.20 8.42
CA GLY A 247 -9.21 -0.56 9.66
C GLY A 247 -10.28 0.41 10.14
N GLU A 248 -10.01 1.00 11.29
CA GLU A 248 -10.81 2.11 11.80
C GLU A 248 -10.59 3.35 10.94
N ARG A 249 -11.60 4.20 10.84
CA ARG A 249 -11.46 5.50 10.17
C ARG A 249 -10.38 6.33 10.85
N LEU A 250 -9.69 7.13 10.05
CA LEU A 250 -8.82 8.17 10.60
C LEU A 250 -9.62 9.14 11.48
N ASP A 251 -9.00 9.63 12.53
CA ASP A 251 -9.53 10.56 13.53
C ASP A 251 -9.73 12.00 13.00
N GLY A 252 -10.12 12.11 11.74
CA GLY A 252 -10.41 13.36 11.03
C GLY A 252 -9.83 13.37 9.62
N PRO A 253 -10.09 14.46 8.87
CA PRO A 253 -9.62 14.57 7.49
C PRO A 253 -8.11 14.62 7.40
N ARG A 254 -7.57 14.01 6.34
CA ARG A 254 -6.16 14.15 5.95
C ARG A 254 -6.07 14.90 4.63
N TYR A 255 -5.27 15.97 4.65
CA TYR A 255 -4.84 16.64 3.45
C TYR A 255 -3.67 15.87 2.85
N MET A 256 -3.65 15.74 1.54
CA MET A 256 -2.58 15.09 0.80
C MET A 256 -2.13 16.00 -0.33
N TRP A 257 -0.85 16.23 -0.39
CA TRP A 257 -0.21 16.90 -1.49
C TRP A 257 1.13 16.20 -1.79
N TRP A 258 1.30 15.73 -3.01
CA TRP A 258 2.44 14.94 -3.43
C TRP A 258 2.68 13.75 -2.48
N ASN A 259 3.83 13.70 -1.78
CA ASN A 259 4.19 12.65 -0.83
C ASN A 259 3.92 13.02 0.65
N PHE A 260 3.24 14.12 0.87
CA PHE A 260 2.95 14.65 2.21
C PHE A 260 1.48 14.43 2.59
N VAL A 261 1.26 13.93 3.79
CA VAL A 261 -0.06 13.76 4.40
C VAL A 261 -0.05 14.44 5.77
N SER A 262 -1.08 15.19 6.09
CA SER A 262 -1.25 15.77 7.43
C SER A 262 -2.71 16.14 7.68
N SER A 263 -3.11 16.17 8.96
CA SER A 263 -4.37 16.75 9.42
C SER A 263 -4.38 18.28 9.32
N ARG A 264 -3.20 18.91 9.14
CA ARG A 264 -3.00 20.38 9.11
C ARG A 264 -2.42 20.82 7.77
N LYS A 265 -3.12 21.73 7.08
CA LYS A 265 -2.63 22.31 5.82
C LYS A 265 -1.29 23.04 5.98
N GLU A 266 -1.14 23.75 7.08
CA GLU A 266 0.07 24.53 7.40
C GLU A 266 1.30 23.61 7.48
N ARG A 267 1.12 22.38 7.96
CA ARG A 267 2.21 21.39 8.03
C ARG A 267 2.64 20.91 6.62
N LEU A 268 1.70 20.79 5.68
CA LEU A 268 2.05 20.51 4.29
C LEU A 268 2.88 21.65 3.68
N GLU A 269 2.45 22.89 3.87
CA GLU A 269 3.19 24.06 3.35
C GLU A 269 4.58 24.17 4.01
N GLN A 270 4.71 23.83 5.28
CA GLN A 270 5.99 23.73 5.96
C GLN A 270 6.89 22.66 5.32
N ALA A 271 6.38 21.44 5.10
CA ALA A 271 7.13 20.34 4.49
C ALA A 271 7.61 20.68 3.07
N LYS A 272 6.77 21.36 2.27
CA LYS A 272 7.16 21.86 0.95
C LYS A 272 8.39 22.79 1.04
N ARG A 273 8.35 23.77 1.95
CA ARG A 273 9.49 24.68 2.17
C ARG A 273 10.72 23.89 2.64
N GLU A 274 10.55 23.03 3.65
CA GLU A 274 11.64 22.23 4.19
C GLU A 274 12.33 21.38 3.12
N TRP A 275 11.55 20.74 2.22
CA TRP A 275 12.12 19.97 1.11
C TRP A 275 12.82 20.85 0.09
N LYS A 276 12.20 21.97 -0.31
CA LYS A 276 12.75 22.92 -1.27
C LYS A 276 14.08 23.53 -0.79
N GLU A 277 14.19 23.77 0.51
CA GLU A 277 15.37 24.35 1.16
C GLU A 277 16.42 23.31 1.58
N GLY A 278 16.16 22.01 1.33
CA GLY A 278 17.09 20.93 1.66
C GLY A 278 17.21 20.66 3.17
N LEU A 279 16.17 20.96 3.95
CA LEU A 279 16.16 20.79 5.41
C LEU A 279 15.79 19.37 5.86
N PHE A 280 15.27 18.53 4.96
CA PHE A 280 15.17 17.10 5.24
C PHE A 280 16.56 16.47 5.32
N ALA A 281 16.74 15.55 6.26
CA ALA A 281 17.95 14.75 6.29
C ALA A 281 18.11 13.97 4.99
N LYS A 282 19.33 13.91 4.45
CA LYS A 282 19.62 13.20 3.21
C LYS A 282 19.58 11.69 3.42
N VAL A 283 19.22 10.97 2.35
CA VAL A 283 19.25 9.51 2.32
C VAL A 283 20.69 9.02 2.38
N VAL A 284 21.03 8.28 3.44
CA VAL A 284 22.39 7.80 3.67
C VAL A 284 22.83 6.84 2.55
N GLY A 285 23.93 7.16 1.88
CA GLY A 285 24.46 6.38 0.74
C GLY A 285 23.75 6.63 -0.59
N ASP A 286 22.85 7.65 -0.66
CA ASP A 286 22.15 8.08 -1.88
C ASP A 286 21.87 9.60 -1.85
N GLU A 287 22.91 10.41 -1.65
CA GLU A 287 22.80 11.85 -1.38
C GLU A 287 22.89 12.75 -2.63
N ARG A 288 23.18 12.16 -3.81
CA ARG A 288 23.52 12.94 -5.01
C ARG A 288 22.31 13.39 -5.82
N GLU A 289 21.30 12.57 -5.87
CA GLU A 289 20.09 12.79 -6.65
C GLU A 289 18.90 12.92 -5.73
N PHE A 290 17.84 13.53 -6.18
CA PHE A 290 16.56 13.59 -5.45
C PHE A 290 15.41 13.97 -6.40
N VAL A 291 14.20 13.64 -6.01
CA VAL A 291 12.99 14.08 -6.72
C VAL A 291 12.70 15.52 -6.33
N PRO A 292 12.74 16.50 -7.26
CA PRO A 292 12.40 17.86 -6.96
C PRO A 292 10.91 18.00 -6.58
N LEU A 293 10.58 19.08 -5.88
CA LEU A 293 9.19 19.43 -5.63
C LEU A 293 8.46 19.61 -6.98
N PRO A 294 7.26 19.01 -7.16
CA PRO A 294 6.49 19.28 -8.38
C PRO A 294 6.02 20.73 -8.42
N ASP A 295 5.95 21.30 -9.63
CA ASP A 295 5.59 22.70 -9.86
C ASP A 295 4.11 23.01 -9.58
N HIS A 296 3.24 22.00 -9.34
CA HIS A 296 1.78 22.15 -9.17
C HIS A 296 1.22 21.32 -8.04
#